data_c2002bd2a47c17bd6408605c17ebfd6b
#
_entry.id   c2002bd2a47c17bd6408605c17ebfd6b
#
_cell.length_a   1.000
_cell.length_b   1.000
_cell.length_c   1.000
_cell.angle_alpha   90.00
_cell.angle_beta   90.00
_cell.angle_gamma   90.00
#
_symmetry.space_group_name_H-M   'P 1'
#
loop_
_entity.id
_entity.type
_entity.pdbx_description
1 polymer ?
#
loop_
_entity_poly.entity_id
_entity_poly.type
_entity_poly.pdbx_seq_one_letter_code
_entity_poly.pdbx_strand_id
1 'polypeptide(L)'
;MRGFPQRKASLVPLKPNGKGNEHIAWLTDLIKELKPNDKVLLICSTKERVESINESLRIEINVKMGMFHEDMTLIQRDRSAAYFAEDDGAQLLLCSEIGSEGRNFQFAHRLVLLDLPLDPALLEQRIGRLDRIGQTETIQIFVPFLLKSGEEMIARWYHEGLDAFETCQQSGHRYVREFGGELTKLMKKADASGANPKKKYDTLLEKTRAFH
;
A
#
# COMPACT_ATOMS: atom_id res chain seq x y z
N MET A 1 -18.07 -10.73 -22.15
CA MET A 1 -17.32 -9.61 -21.54
C MET A 1 -16.58 -10.17 -20.35
N ARG A 2 -15.24 -10.21 -20.35
CA ARG A 2 -14.48 -10.54 -19.14
C ARG A 2 -14.52 -9.28 -18.26
N GLY A 3 -15.16 -9.38 -17.09
CA GLY A 3 -15.21 -8.28 -16.13
C GLY A 3 -13.79 -7.91 -15.66
N PHE A 4 -13.61 -6.68 -15.23
CA PHE A 4 -12.36 -6.28 -14.54
C PHE A 4 -12.17 -7.15 -13.30
N PRO A 5 -10.91 -7.46 -12.90
CA PRO A 5 -10.66 -8.19 -11.67
C PRO A 5 -11.28 -7.44 -10.49
N GLN A 6 -11.83 -8.20 -9.54
CA GLN A 6 -12.36 -7.59 -8.33
C GLN A 6 -11.20 -7.15 -7.43
N ARG A 7 -11.36 -6.02 -6.77
CA ARG A 7 -10.45 -5.55 -5.72
C ARG A 7 -11.10 -5.80 -4.36
N LYS A 8 -10.31 -6.26 -3.40
CA LYS A 8 -10.76 -6.46 -2.03
C LYS A 8 -9.74 -5.87 -1.07
N ALA A 9 -10.12 -4.84 -0.35
CA ALA A 9 -9.28 -4.21 0.64
C ALA A 9 -9.44 -4.85 2.03
N SER A 10 -8.33 -4.97 2.72
CA SER A 10 -8.24 -5.36 4.12
C SER A 10 -7.49 -4.28 4.89
N LEU A 11 -8.22 -3.47 5.63
CA LEU A 11 -7.65 -2.50 6.55
C LEU A 11 -7.17 -3.22 7.81
N VAL A 12 -5.89 -3.07 8.13
CA VAL A 12 -5.25 -3.80 9.24
C VAL A 12 -4.82 -2.82 10.34
N PRO A 13 -5.63 -2.66 11.40
CA PRO A 13 -5.30 -1.78 12.50
C PRO A 13 -4.18 -2.37 13.36
N LEU A 14 -3.06 -1.68 13.46
CA LEU A 14 -1.91 -2.04 14.28
C LEU A 14 -1.94 -1.25 15.60
N LYS A 15 -1.79 -1.96 16.71
CA LYS A 15 -1.68 -1.31 18.03
C LYS A 15 -0.23 -0.91 18.27
N PRO A 16 0.03 0.34 18.66
CA PRO A 16 1.38 0.75 19.05
C PRO A 16 1.92 -0.16 20.15
N ASN A 17 3.11 -0.71 19.97
CA ASN A 17 3.78 -1.61 20.92
C ASN A 17 4.98 -0.95 21.63
N GLY A 18 5.25 0.31 21.30
CA GLY A 18 6.36 1.08 21.87
C GLY A 18 7.75 0.72 21.34
N LYS A 19 7.83 -0.24 20.38
CA LYS A 19 9.09 -0.64 19.73
C LYS A 19 9.27 -0.03 18.36
N GLY A 20 8.19 0.52 17.76
CA GLY A 20 8.21 1.11 16.43
C GLY A 20 8.39 0.11 15.28
N ASN A 21 8.09 -1.17 15.51
CA ASN A 21 8.26 -2.24 14.52
C ASN A 21 6.93 -2.93 14.17
N GLU A 22 5.81 -2.32 14.44
CA GLU A 22 4.47 -2.91 14.27
C GLU A 22 4.20 -3.37 12.84
N HIS A 23 4.60 -2.56 11.86
CA HIS A 23 4.44 -2.91 10.44
C HIS A 23 5.30 -4.11 10.04
N ILE A 24 6.55 -4.18 10.53
CA ILE A 24 7.47 -5.29 10.26
C ILE A 24 6.97 -6.57 10.91
N ALA A 25 6.50 -6.51 12.16
CA ALA A 25 5.94 -7.67 12.86
C ALA A 25 4.71 -8.23 12.11
N TRP A 26 3.78 -7.35 11.73
CA TRP A 26 2.61 -7.76 10.96
C TRP A 26 3.00 -8.34 9.58
N LEU A 27 3.93 -7.70 8.87
CA LEU A 27 4.39 -8.16 7.56
C LEU A 27 5.09 -9.53 7.67
N THR A 28 5.87 -9.74 8.73
CA THR A 28 6.49 -11.02 9.05
C THR A 28 5.44 -12.12 9.23
N ASP A 29 4.36 -11.83 9.96
CA ASP A 29 3.28 -12.78 10.17
C ASP A 29 2.51 -13.06 8.87
N LEU A 30 2.21 -12.03 8.07
CA LEU A 30 1.59 -12.20 6.75
C LEU A 30 2.42 -13.14 5.86
N ILE A 31 3.75 -12.93 5.83
CA ILE A 31 4.64 -13.73 4.97
C ILE A 31 4.71 -15.19 5.43
N LYS A 32 4.69 -15.47 6.73
CA LYS A 32 4.66 -16.84 7.26
C LYS A 32 3.40 -17.62 6.87
N GLU A 33 2.31 -16.92 6.58
CA GLU A 33 1.03 -17.53 6.15
C GLU A 33 0.98 -17.78 4.63
N LEU A 34 1.95 -17.27 3.85
CA LEU A 34 1.97 -17.45 2.40
C LEU A 34 2.25 -18.90 2.01
N LYS A 35 1.57 -19.34 0.98
CA LYS A 35 1.90 -20.60 0.31
C LYS A 35 3.17 -20.42 -0.54
N PRO A 36 3.89 -21.49 -0.89
CA PRO A 36 5.16 -21.39 -1.64
C PRO A 36 5.09 -20.54 -2.92
N ASN A 37 3.98 -20.59 -3.64
CA ASN A 37 3.80 -19.88 -4.93
C ASN A 37 3.07 -18.54 -4.78
N ASP A 38 2.71 -18.14 -3.56
CA ASP A 38 2.08 -16.84 -3.34
C ASP A 38 3.10 -15.72 -3.58
N LYS A 39 2.69 -14.71 -4.32
CA LYS A 39 3.50 -13.53 -4.65
C LYS A 39 2.87 -12.29 -4.02
N VAL A 40 3.68 -11.51 -3.33
CA VAL A 40 3.28 -10.25 -2.70
C VAL A 40 4.08 -9.10 -3.28
N LEU A 41 3.41 -8.11 -3.82
CA LEU A 41 3.99 -6.83 -4.18
C LEU A 41 3.79 -5.86 -3.00
N LEU A 42 4.87 -5.31 -2.49
CA LEU A 42 4.83 -4.27 -1.49
C LEU A 42 5.31 -2.95 -2.12
N ILE A 43 4.50 -1.91 -2.01
CA ILE A 43 4.86 -0.58 -2.51
C ILE A 43 4.88 0.39 -1.34
N CYS A 44 5.95 1.17 -1.25
CA CYS A 44 6.08 2.29 -0.33
C CYS A 44 6.64 3.54 -1.04
N SER A 45 6.60 4.66 -0.35
CA SER A 45 6.86 5.97 -0.95
C SER A 45 8.31 6.16 -1.42
N THR A 46 9.31 5.64 -0.68
CA THR A 46 10.72 5.96 -0.92
C THR A 46 11.62 4.73 -0.93
N LYS A 47 12.78 4.88 -1.58
CA LYS A 47 13.84 3.90 -1.59
C LYS A 47 14.35 3.55 -0.19
N GLU A 48 14.58 4.57 0.65
CA GLU A 48 15.10 4.39 2.01
C GLU A 48 14.16 3.49 2.83
N ARG A 49 12.84 3.64 2.61
CA ARG A 49 11.85 2.79 3.26
C ARG A 49 11.92 1.34 2.73
N VAL A 50 12.12 1.14 1.43
CA VAL A 50 12.37 -0.19 0.82
C VAL A 50 13.58 -0.86 1.45
N GLU A 51 14.70 -0.16 1.53
CA GLU A 51 15.96 -0.67 2.09
C GLU A 51 15.79 -1.03 3.58
N SER A 52 15.19 -0.14 4.37
CA SER A 52 14.93 -0.36 5.81
C SER A 52 14.02 -1.57 6.07
N ILE A 53 12.97 -1.74 5.26
CA ILE A 53 12.07 -2.91 5.35
C ILE A 53 12.82 -4.19 5.00
N ASN A 54 13.61 -4.16 3.92
CA ASN A 54 14.41 -5.32 3.49
C ASN A 54 15.40 -5.75 4.57
N GLU A 55 16.11 -4.81 5.19
CA GLU A 55 17.04 -5.10 6.29
C GLU A 55 16.32 -5.70 7.50
N SER A 56 15.21 -5.10 7.91
CA SER A 56 14.41 -5.56 9.05
C SER A 56 13.86 -6.97 8.83
N LEU A 57 13.31 -7.25 7.64
CA LEU A 57 12.76 -8.57 7.32
C LEU A 57 13.83 -9.65 7.24
N ARG A 58 15.02 -9.33 6.73
CA ARG A 58 16.15 -10.31 6.68
C ARG A 58 16.59 -10.78 8.07
N ILE A 59 16.39 -9.96 9.09
CA ILE A 59 16.68 -10.33 10.48
C ILE A 59 15.58 -11.25 11.04
N GLU A 60 14.32 -10.97 10.70
CA GLU A 60 13.16 -11.64 11.30
C GLU A 60 12.78 -12.96 10.62
N ILE A 61 12.99 -13.07 9.30
CA ILE A 61 12.52 -14.22 8.53
C ILE A 61 13.49 -14.59 7.39
N ASN A 62 13.48 -15.87 7.03
CA ASN A 62 14.16 -16.36 5.84
C ASN A 62 13.14 -16.50 4.69
N VAL A 63 13.00 -15.44 3.89
CA VAL A 63 12.13 -15.40 2.71
C VAL A 63 12.88 -14.89 1.49
N LYS A 64 12.55 -15.43 0.32
CA LYS A 64 13.10 -14.97 -0.96
C LYS A 64 12.49 -13.62 -1.30
N MET A 65 13.29 -12.56 -1.32
CA MET A 65 12.86 -11.18 -1.58
C MET A 65 13.64 -10.57 -2.73
N GLY A 66 12.93 -9.74 -3.52
CA GLY A 66 13.51 -8.81 -4.48
C GLY A 66 13.29 -7.37 -4.05
N MET A 67 14.14 -6.46 -4.53
CA MET A 67 13.96 -5.01 -4.38
C MET A 67 13.85 -4.35 -5.75
N PHE A 68 13.13 -3.24 -5.79
CA PHE A 68 12.89 -2.49 -7.02
C PHE A 68 12.74 -1.00 -6.70
N HIS A 69 13.81 -0.22 -6.90
CA HIS A 69 13.83 1.22 -6.61
C HIS A 69 14.64 1.99 -7.65
N GLU A 70 14.53 3.32 -7.62
CA GLU A 70 15.05 4.25 -8.62
C GLU A 70 16.57 4.20 -8.82
N ASP A 71 17.35 3.95 -7.77
CA ASP A 71 18.82 3.90 -7.83
C ASP A 71 19.37 2.58 -8.42
N MET A 72 18.50 1.60 -8.63
CA MET A 72 18.91 0.35 -9.30
C MET A 72 19.06 0.59 -10.80
N THR A 73 20.09 0.01 -11.39
CA THR A 73 20.25 -0.02 -12.85
C THR A 73 19.09 -0.77 -13.51
N LEU A 74 18.85 -0.51 -14.79
CA LEU A 74 17.81 -1.21 -15.56
C LEU A 74 17.98 -2.74 -15.48
N ILE A 75 19.24 -3.23 -15.61
CA ILE A 75 19.57 -4.66 -15.54
C ILE A 75 19.24 -5.24 -14.16
N GLN A 76 19.53 -4.52 -13.08
CA GLN A 76 19.19 -4.97 -11.73
C GLN A 76 17.67 -5.04 -11.54
N ARG A 77 16.94 -4.03 -12.02
CA ARG A 77 15.48 -4.02 -11.97
C ARG A 77 14.86 -5.16 -12.79
N ASP A 78 15.37 -5.42 -13.98
CA ASP A 78 14.90 -6.52 -14.81
C ASP A 78 15.16 -7.90 -14.16
N ARG A 79 16.32 -8.08 -13.54
CA ARG A 79 16.64 -9.32 -12.79
C ARG A 79 15.70 -9.50 -11.58
N SER A 80 15.46 -8.44 -10.81
CA SER A 80 14.52 -8.50 -9.67
C SER A 80 13.09 -8.82 -10.12
N ALA A 81 12.65 -8.22 -11.21
CA ALA A 81 11.31 -8.49 -11.78
C ALA A 81 11.21 -9.93 -12.31
N ALA A 82 12.25 -10.43 -13.02
CA ALA A 82 12.29 -11.80 -13.49
C ALA A 82 12.29 -12.80 -12.32
N TYR A 83 13.13 -12.55 -11.30
CA TYR A 83 13.17 -13.39 -10.10
C TYR A 83 11.84 -13.41 -9.33
N PHE A 84 11.10 -12.30 -9.32
CA PHE A 84 9.76 -12.26 -8.72
C PHE A 84 8.73 -13.01 -9.56
N ALA A 85 8.91 -13.11 -10.88
CA ALA A 85 7.99 -13.81 -11.78
C ALA A 85 8.19 -15.34 -11.77
N GLU A 86 9.35 -15.85 -11.37
CA GLU A 86 9.65 -17.29 -11.30
C GLU A 86 8.83 -17.95 -10.16
N ASP A 87 8.30 -19.14 -10.40
CA ASP A 87 7.48 -19.87 -9.41
C ASP A 87 8.25 -20.14 -8.10
N ASP A 88 9.50 -20.54 -8.20
CA ASP A 88 10.38 -20.77 -7.06
C ASP A 88 11.27 -19.57 -6.70
N GLY A 89 11.02 -18.43 -7.33
CA GLY A 89 11.73 -17.18 -7.13
C GLY A 89 11.29 -16.40 -5.90
N ALA A 90 11.45 -15.06 -5.94
CA ALA A 90 11.05 -14.20 -4.84
C ALA A 90 9.54 -14.29 -4.57
N GLN A 91 9.16 -14.42 -3.29
CA GLN A 91 7.77 -14.34 -2.85
C GLN A 91 7.34 -12.91 -2.56
N LEU A 92 8.27 -12.05 -2.18
CA LEU A 92 8.04 -10.65 -1.87
C LEU A 92 8.91 -9.77 -2.78
N LEU A 93 8.28 -8.79 -3.44
CA LEU A 93 8.98 -7.73 -4.14
C LEU A 93 8.70 -6.40 -3.44
N LEU A 94 9.75 -5.79 -2.92
CA LEU A 94 9.72 -4.48 -2.26
C LEU A 94 9.98 -3.38 -3.29
N CYS A 95 9.00 -2.51 -3.52
CA CYS A 95 9.10 -1.44 -4.52
C CYS A 95 8.99 -0.06 -3.90
N SER A 96 9.82 0.87 -4.36
CA SER A 96 9.52 2.29 -4.23
C SER A 96 8.48 2.72 -5.27
N GLU A 97 7.86 3.87 -5.04
CA GLU A 97 6.87 4.43 -5.95
C GLU A 97 7.46 4.65 -7.36
N ILE A 98 8.58 5.37 -7.44
CA ILE A 98 9.27 5.67 -8.71
C ILE A 98 9.82 4.39 -9.33
N GLY A 99 10.44 3.51 -8.53
CA GLY A 99 10.97 2.25 -9.01
C GLY A 99 9.96 1.39 -9.74
N SER A 100 8.74 1.30 -9.22
CA SER A 100 7.66 0.48 -9.79
C SER A 100 7.02 1.07 -11.05
N GLU A 101 7.30 2.32 -11.40
CA GLU A 101 6.67 3.01 -12.53
C GLU A 101 6.87 2.28 -13.86
N GLY A 102 5.80 2.20 -14.66
CA GLY A 102 5.82 1.53 -15.97
C GLY A 102 5.88 0.00 -15.94
N ARG A 103 6.00 -0.65 -14.79
CA ARG A 103 6.04 -2.12 -14.67
C ARG A 103 4.65 -2.72 -14.46
N ASN A 104 4.54 -3.99 -14.82
CA ASN A 104 3.33 -4.79 -14.71
C ASN A 104 3.65 -6.09 -13.98
N PHE A 105 2.88 -6.36 -12.91
CA PHE A 105 3.02 -7.54 -12.06
C PHE A 105 1.69 -8.32 -11.98
N GLN A 106 0.95 -8.41 -13.09
CA GLN A 106 -0.39 -9.03 -13.14
C GLN A 106 -0.43 -10.51 -12.74
N PHE A 107 0.73 -11.19 -12.67
CA PHE A 107 0.81 -12.56 -12.14
C PHE A 107 0.72 -12.60 -10.61
N ALA A 108 0.94 -11.47 -9.92
CA ALA A 108 0.68 -11.33 -8.50
C ALA A 108 -0.73 -10.77 -8.27
N HIS A 109 -1.35 -11.17 -7.18
CA HIS A 109 -2.69 -10.71 -6.79
C HIS A 109 -2.75 -10.21 -5.35
N ARG A 110 -1.62 -10.10 -4.66
CA ARG A 110 -1.52 -9.51 -3.31
C ARG A 110 -0.67 -8.26 -3.34
N LEU A 111 -1.24 -7.16 -2.88
CA LEU A 111 -0.62 -5.85 -2.77
C LEU A 111 -0.60 -5.42 -1.31
N VAL A 112 0.56 -5.02 -0.82
CA VAL A 112 0.72 -4.39 0.50
C VAL A 112 1.08 -2.92 0.30
N LEU A 113 0.30 -2.03 0.90
CA LEU A 113 0.52 -0.58 0.92
C LEU A 113 0.90 -0.16 2.33
N LEU A 114 2.21 -0.13 2.63
CA LEU A 114 2.72 0.22 3.97
C LEU A 114 2.62 1.71 4.30
N ASP A 115 2.53 2.53 3.28
CA ASP A 115 2.21 3.95 3.38
C ASP A 115 1.25 4.33 2.25
N LEU A 116 0.45 5.35 2.48
CA LEU A 116 -0.52 5.80 1.49
C LEU A 116 -0.13 7.20 1.00
N PRO A 117 -0.14 7.41 -0.33
CA PRO A 117 0.05 8.75 -0.88
C PRO A 117 -1.17 9.62 -0.55
N LEU A 118 -0.98 10.93 -0.48
CA LEU A 118 -2.13 11.84 -0.32
C LEU A 118 -2.94 11.97 -1.61
N ASP A 119 -2.31 11.74 -2.76
CA ASP A 119 -2.95 11.81 -4.07
C ASP A 119 -3.59 10.47 -4.46
N PRO A 120 -4.92 10.39 -4.62
CA PRO A 120 -5.62 9.19 -5.08
C PRO A 120 -5.15 8.68 -6.45
N ALA A 121 -4.61 9.56 -7.31
CA ALA A 121 -4.07 9.13 -8.60
C ALA A 121 -2.83 8.27 -8.44
N LEU A 122 -1.97 8.58 -7.47
CA LEU A 122 -0.82 7.73 -7.12
C LEU A 122 -1.26 6.42 -6.49
N LEU A 123 -2.29 6.43 -5.64
CA LEU A 123 -2.87 5.19 -5.10
C LEU A 123 -3.38 4.29 -6.23
N GLU A 124 -4.14 4.85 -7.17
CA GLU A 124 -4.64 4.10 -8.33
C GLU A 124 -3.49 3.56 -9.20
N GLN A 125 -2.41 4.31 -9.39
CA GLN A 125 -1.22 3.84 -10.07
C GLN A 125 -0.57 2.64 -9.36
N ARG A 126 -0.49 2.66 -8.02
CA ARG A 126 0.04 1.53 -7.23
C ARG A 126 -0.83 0.28 -7.41
N ILE A 127 -2.14 0.40 -7.28
CA ILE A 127 -3.08 -0.72 -7.48
C ILE A 127 -3.01 -1.21 -8.93
N GLY A 128 -2.91 -0.31 -9.89
CA GLY A 128 -2.79 -0.59 -11.32
C GLY A 128 -1.54 -1.38 -11.72
N ARG A 129 -0.57 -1.63 -10.81
CA ARG A 129 0.55 -2.56 -11.08
C ARG A 129 0.08 -4.00 -11.18
N LEU A 130 -1.00 -4.36 -10.48
CA LEU A 130 -1.61 -5.68 -10.47
C LEU A 130 -2.92 -5.70 -11.25
N ASP A 131 -3.68 -4.60 -11.22
CA ASP A 131 -4.98 -4.46 -11.89
C ASP A 131 -4.81 -4.14 -13.37
N ARG A 132 -4.61 -5.18 -14.16
CA ARG A 132 -4.37 -5.10 -15.60
C ARG A 132 -5.23 -6.07 -16.37
N ILE A 133 -5.38 -5.81 -17.67
CA ILE A 133 -6.02 -6.74 -18.62
C ILE A 133 -5.25 -8.07 -18.58
N GLY A 134 -5.94 -9.15 -18.24
CA GLY A 134 -5.35 -10.48 -18.07
C GLY A 134 -5.23 -10.94 -16.62
N GLN A 135 -5.46 -10.07 -15.65
CA GLN A 135 -5.63 -10.49 -14.24
C GLN A 135 -6.91 -11.32 -14.10
N THR A 136 -6.79 -12.51 -13.54
CA THR A 136 -7.91 -13.45 -13.36
C THR A 136 -8.31 -13.62 -11.90
N GLU A 137 -7.40 -13.28 -11.00
CA GLU A 137 -7.60 -13.41 -9.56
C GLU A 137 -8.12 -12.10 -8.94
N THR A 138 -8.84 -12.22 -7.83
CA THR A 138 -9.20 -11.06 -7.00
C THR A 138 -7.95 -10.43 -6.42
N ILE A 139 -7.75 -9.14 -6.63
CA ILE A 139 -6.63 -8.39 -6.07
C ILE A 139 -6.90 -8.14 -4.58
N GLN A 140 -6.07 -8.72 -3.72
CA GLN A 140 -6.11 -8.53 -2.28
C GLN A 140 -5.19 -7.35 -1.90
N ILE A 141 -5.77 -6.28 -1.36
CA ILE A 141 -5.04 -5.06 -0.99
C ILE A 141 -4.99 -5.00 0.54
N PHE A 142 -3.79 -5.11 1.10
CA PHE A 142 -3.56 -5.00 2.55
C PHE A 142 -3.06 -3.59 2.88
N VAL A 143 -3.75 -2.96 3.81
CA VAL A 143 -3.44 -1.59 4.25
C VAL A 143 -3.22 -1.60 5.77
N PRO A 144 -2.01 -1.94 6.24
CA PRO A 144 -1.68 -1.83 7.66
C PRO A 144 -1.49 -0.37 8.05
N PHE A 145 -2.00 0.01 9.22
CA PHE A 145 -1.87 1.37 9.75
C PHE A 145 -1.84 1.38 11.28
N LEU A 146 -1.10 2.30 11.84
CA LEU A 146 -1.07 2.51 13.29
C LEU A 146 -2.36 3.18 13.76
N LEU A 147 -2.96 2.60 14.81
CA LEU A 147 -4.12 3.21 15.47
C LEU A 147 -3.76 4.55 16.10
N LYS A 148 -4.69 5.49 16.05
CA LYS A 148 -4.58 6.85 16.61
C LYS A 148 -3.47 7.69 15.98
N SER A 149 -3.11 7.42 14.74
CA SER A 149 -2.11 8.13 13.96
C SER A 149 -2.69 8.76 12.69
N GLY A 150 -1.88 9.51 11.98
CA GLY A 150 -2.22 10.01 10.64
C GLY A 150 -2.43 8.88 9.63
N GLU A 151 -1.76 7.74 9.80
CA GLU A 151 -1.95 6.56 8.94
C GLU A 151 -3.39 6.04 9.02
N GLU A 152 -3.98 5.94 10.23
CA GLU A 152 -5.38 5.57 10.40
C GLU A 152 -6.30 6.53 9.65
N MET A 153 -6.02 7.82 9.72
CA MET A 153 -6.89 8.82 9.11
C MET A 153 -6.88 8.72 7.59
N ILE A 154 -5.71 8.61 6.97
CA ILE A 154 -5.64 8.51 5.51
C ILE A 154 -6.19 7.16 5.01
N ALA A 155 -5.94 6.05 5.71
CA ALA A 155 -6.46 4.73 5.36
C ALA A 155 -8.00 4.71 5.37
N ARG A 156 -8.60 5.26 6.42
CA ARG A 156 -10.06 5.37 6.53
C ARG A 156 -10.65 6.40 5.55
N TRP A 157 -9.93 7.48 5.24
CA TRP A 157 -10.38 8.45 4.24
C TRP A 157 -10.51 7.82 2.86
N TYR A 158 -9.52 7.01 2.46
CA TYR A 158 -9.59 6.26 1.23
C TYR A 158 -10.69 5.19 1.23
N HIS A 159 -10.83 4.45 2.32
CA HIS A 159 -11.80 3.37 2.40
C HIS A 159 -13.23 3.88 2.60
N GLU A 160 -13.45 4.68 3.64
CA GLU A 160 -14.79 5.12 4.05
C GLU A 160 -15.28 6.37 3.30
N GLY A 161 -14.35 7.26 2.91
CA GLY A 161 -14.66 8.51 2.22
C GLY A 161 -14.79 8.36 0.71
N LEU A 162 -13.82 7.67 0.09
CA LEU A 162 -13.67 7.60 -1.36
C LEU A 162 -13.98 6.22 -1.95
N ASP A 163 -14.00 5.16 -1.15
CA ASP A 163 -14.02 3.76 -1.64
C ASP A 163 -12.90 3.45 -2.65
N ALA A 164 -11.74 4.12 -2.50
CA ALA A 164 -10.72 4.18 -3.52
C ALA A 164 -9.84 2.92 -3.63
N PHE A 165 -9.96 1.98 -2.71
CA PHE A 165 -9.26 0.70 -2.82
C PHE A 165 -10.00 -0.27 -3.75
N GLU A 166 -11.33 -0.24 -3.75
CA GLU A 166 -12.18 -1.18 -4.47
C GLU A 166 -12.75 -0.58 -5.76
N THR A 167 -12.88 0.76 -5.82
CA THR A 167 -13.37 1.49 -6.99
C THR A 167 -12.33 2.45 -7.56
N CYS A 168 -12.22 2.49 -8.89
CA CYS A 168 -11.29 3.40 -9.56
C CYS A 168 -11.78 4.85 -9.48
N GLN A 169 -10.95 5.75 -8.91
CA GLN A 169 -11.26 7.16 -8.72
C GLN A 169 -10.75 8.02 -9.89
N GLN A 170 -11.58 8.25 -10.91
CA GLN A 170 -11.19 9.04 -12.10
C GLN A 170 -10.89 10.52 -11.80
N SER A 171 -11.43 11.08 -10.71
CA SER A 171 -11.31 12.51 -10.37
C SER A 171 -10.53 12.74 -9.07
N GLY A 172 -9.58 11.89 -8.73
CA GLY A 172 -8.86 11.92 -7.45
C GLY A 172 -8.26 13.28 -7.08
N HIS A 173 -7.69 14.01 -8.05
CA HIS A 173 -7.09 15.33 -7.86
C HIS A 173 -8.08 16.40 -7.32
N ARG A 174 -9.39 16.27 -7.62
CA ARG A 174 -10.42 17.19 -7.09
C ARG A 174 -10.57 17.04 -5.59
N TYR A 175 -10.55 15.80 -5.11
CA TYR A 175 -10.65 15.50 -3.68
C TYR A 175 -9.43 16.00 -2.91
N VAL A 176 -8.23 15.85 -3.46
CA VAL A 176 -7.01 16.40 -2.82
C VAL A 176 -7.06 17.91 -2.72
N ARG A 177 -7.49 18.57 -3.78
CA ARG A 177 -7.60 20.04 -3.80
C ARG A 177 -8.60 20.55 -2.76
N GLU A 178 -9.73 19.84 -2.58
CA GLU A 178 -10.78 20.26 -1.65
C GLU A 178 -10.48 19.87 -0.21
N PHE A 179 -10.05 18.63 0.02
CA PHE A 179 -9.96 18.03 1.35
C PHE A 179 -8.53 17.75 1.85
N GLY A 180 -7.53 17.71 0.96
CA GLY A 180 -6.18 17.31 1.29
C GLY A 180 -5.52 18.19 2.36
N GLY A 181 -5.79 19.49 2.34
CA GLY A 181 -5.27 20.43 3.35
C GLY A 181 -5.87 20.20 4.74
N GLU A 182 -7.17 19.93 4.85
CA GLU A 182 -7.85 19.60 6.11
C GLU A 182 -7.39 18.22 6.62
N LEU A 183 -7.35 17.22 5.75
CA LEU A 183 -6.86 15.87 6.08
C LEU A 183 -5.44 15.92 6.63
N THR A 184 -4.51 16.60 5.94
CA THR A 184 -3.11 16.72 6.38
C THR A 184 -2.98 17.37 7.75
N LYS A 185 -3.76 18.40 8.05
CA LYS A 185 -3.77 19.04 9.37
C LYS A 185 -4.26 18.10 10.46
N LEU A 186 -5.28 17.30 10.17
CA LEU A 186 -5.82 16.33 11.10
C LEU A 186 -4.83 15.18 11.34
N MET A 187 -4.18 14.67 10.28
CA MET A 187 -3.12 13.65 10.38
C MET A 187 -1.98 14.11 11.30
N LYS A 188 -1.41 15.29 11.04
CA LYS A 188 -0.34 15.87 11.88
C LYS A 188 -0.78 16.03 13.34
N LYS A 189 -2.03 16.39 13.58
CA LYS A 189 -2.58 16.51 14.92
C LYS A 189 -2.70 15.15 15.60
N ALA A 190 -3.14 14.12 14.89
CA ALA A 190 -3.23 12.76 15.42
C ALA A 190 -1.83 12.24 15.81
N ASP A 191 -0.84 12.42 14.93
CA ASP A 191 0.54 12.00 15.19
C ASP A 191 1.15 12.71 16.41
N ALA A 192 0.91 14.01 16.55
CA ALA A 192 1.42 14.81 17.66
C ALA A 192 0.75 14.48 19.01
N SER A 193 -0.53 14.11 19.02
CA SER A 193 -1.31 13.91 20.24
C SER A 193 -1.52 12.44 20.63
N GLY A 194 -1.22 11.50 19.73
CA GLY A 194 -1.57 10.08 19.91
C GLY A 194 -3.07 9.85 20.05
N ALA A 195 -3.90 10.78 19.54
CA ALA A 195 -5.35 10.73 19.65
C ALA A 195 -6.03 11.15 18.34
N ASN A 196 -7.01 10.38 17.92
CA ASN A 196 -7.81 10.70 16.75
C ASN A 196 -8.77 11.87 17.05
N PRO A 197 -8.74 13.00 16.32
CA PRO A 197 -9.69 14.10 16.45
C PRO A 197 -11.07 13.74 15.87
N LYS A 198 -11.71 12.69 16.41
CA LYS A 198 -12.86 11.95 15.87
C LYS A 198 -13.93 12.86 15.27
N LYS A 199 -14.48 13.81 16.04
CA LYS A 199 -15.59 14.67 15.57
C LYS A 199 -15.27 15.45 14.29
N LYS A 200 -14.06 16.04 14.21
CA LYS A 200 -13.64 16.81 13.03
C LYS A 200 -13.38 15.88 11.84
N TYR A 201 -12.85 14.72 12.13
CA TYR A 201 -12.56 13.71 11.12
C TYR A 201 -13.84 13.10 10.54
N ASP A 202 -14.81 12.76 11.37
CA ASP A 202 -16.12 12.26 10.91
C ASP A 202 -16.82 13.30 10.01
N THR A 203 -16.74 14.60 10.37
CA THR A 203 -17.25 15.69 9.51
C THR A 203 -16.52 15.75 8.15
N LEU A 204 -15.19 15.52 8.13
CA LEU A 204 -14.43 15.46 6.88
C LEU A 204 -14.88 14.29 6.00
N LEU A 205 -15.09 13.11 6.59
CA LEU A 205 -15.59 11.93 5.87
C LEU A 205 -16.97 12.18 5.25
N GLU A 206 -17.89 12.77 6.01
CA GLU A 206 -19.23 13.11 5.51
C GLU A 206 -19.17 14.07 4.32
N LYS A 207 -18.37 15.14 4.43
CA LYS A 207 -18.14 16.09 3.32
C LYS A 207 -17.54 15.39 2.09
N THR A 208 -16.57 14.51 2.31
CA THR A 208 -15.92 13.77 1.21
C THR A 208 -16.93 12.89 0.48
N ARG A 209 -17.77 12.16 1.20
CA ARG A 209 -18.82 11.31 0.62
C ARG A 209 -19.89 12.11 -0.15
N ALA A 210 -20.19 13.31 0.30
CA ALA A 210 -21.17 14.17 -0.34
C ALA A 210 -20.61 14.95 -1.56
N PHE A 211 -19.31 14.85 -1.81
CA PHE A 211 -18.61 15.59 -2.87
C PHE A 211 -18.58 14.78 -4.18
N HIS A 212 -19.72 14.65 -4.85
CA HIS A 212 -19.82 13.97 -6.16
C HIS A 212 -20.05 14.93 -7.30
#